data_a5c4b1ed965e63e6d267b74fa0f43958
#
_entry.id   a5c4b1ed965e63e6d267b74fa0f43958
#
_cell.length_a   1.000
_cell.length_b   1.000
_cell.length_c   1.000
_cell.angle_alpha   90.00
_cell.angle_beta   90.00
_cell.angle_gamma   90.00
#
_symmetry.space_group_name_H-M   'P 1'
#
loop_
_entity.id
_entity.type
_entity.pdbx_description
1 polymer ?
#
loop_
_entity_poly.entity_id
_entity_poly.type
_entity_poly.pdbx_seq_one_letter_code
_entity_poly.pdbx_strand_id
1 'polypeptide(L)'
;MDKMDLKKYGITGVTEIVYNPSYDELFREETKKGLRGFDKGVVTDMGAVNVMTGVYTGRSPKDKFFVMDETTKDTIWWTSPEYKNDNKPVTKAAWKELKKLAGQELSGKKLYVVDTFCGANENTRLKIRFIMEVAWQAHFVKNMFIRPTDAELEQYGEPDFVVLNASKAKVKNYKKLGLNSETAVVFNLTEKMQVILNTWYGGEMKKGMFSYMNYLLPLKGIASMHCSANTNEKGETAIFFGLSGTGKTTLSTDPKRQLIGDDEHGWDDDGVFNFEGGCYAKVINLSKENEPDIWNAIRRNALLENVTVGPKGKIDFADKSVTET
;
A
#
# COMPACT_ATOMS: atom_id res chain seq x y z
N MET A 1 9.18 -24.95 7.82
CA MET A 1 9.15 -23.95 6.73
C MET A 1 10.53 -23.90 6.13
N ASP A 2 10.69 -24.31 4.89
CA ASP A 2 11.90 -24.04 4.15
C ASP A 2 12.17 -22.52 4.17
N LYS A 3 13.43 -22.16 4.44
CA LYS A 3 13.80 -20.74 4.51
C LYS A 3 13.41 -20.08 3.19
N MET A 4 12.44 -19.18 3.24
CA MET A 4 12.01 -18.39 2.09
C MET A 4 13.23 -17.84 1.35
N ASP A 5 13.40 -18.20 0.08
CA ASP A 5 14.56 -17.75 -0.69
C ASP A 5 14.37 -16.30 -1.16
N LEU A 6 14.94 -15.37 -0.39
CA LEU A 6 14.95 -13.95 -0.74
C LEU A 6 16.10 -13.56 -1.67
N LYS A 7 17.05 -14.48 -1.95
CA LYS A 7 18.21 -14.23 -2.83
C LYS A 7 17.78 -13.89 -4.25
N LYS A 8 16.68 -14.47 -4.73
CA LYS A 8 16.09 -14.15 -6.03
C LYS A 8 15.68 -12.67 -6.19
N TYR A 9 15.49 -11.96 -5.09
CA TYR A 9 15.22 -10.53 -5.05
C TYR A 9 16.48 -9.68 -4.77
N GLY A 10 17.67 -10.31 -4.69
CA GLY A 10 18.92 -9.64 -4.36
C GLY A 10 19.13 -9.37 -2.88
N ILE A 11 18.35 -10.01 -2.00
CA ILE A 11 18.41 -9.85 -0.54
C ILE A 11 19.19 -11.01 0.06
N THR A 12 20.27 -10.70 0.82
CA THR A 12 21.17 -11.70 1.41
C THR A 12 21.46 -11.42 2.87
N GLY A 13 21.93 -12.44 3.61
CA GLY A 13 22.37 -12.27 5.01
C GLY A 13 21.27 -11.84 5.98
N VAL A 14 20.00 -12.10 5.67
CA VAL A 14 18.85 -11.75 6.53
C VAL A 14 19.03 -12.42 7.90
N THR A 15 18.94 -11.64 8.97
CA THR A 15 19.13 -12.11 10.35
C THR A 15 17.89 -12.81 10.89
N GLU A 16 16.70 -12.32 10.52
CA GLU A 16 15.42 -12.87 10.95
C GLU A 16 14.33 -12.53 9.91
N ILE A 17 13.45 -13.46 9.63
CA ILE A 17 12.22 -13.23 8.86
C ILE A 17 11.03 -13.40 9.78
N VAL A 18 10.26 -12.32 9.96
CA VAL A 18 8.95 -12.33 10.62
C VAL A 18 7.89 -12.45 9.53
N TYR A 19 7.38 -13.66 9.36
CA TYR A 19 6.43 -13.98 8.31
C TYR A 19 5.00 -13.86 8.80
N ASN A 20 4.20 -13.08 8.09
CA ASN A 20 2.78 -12.82 8.38
C ASN A 20 2.50 -12.59 9.88
N PRO A 21 3.21 -11.63 10.52
CA PRO A 21 3.08 -11.42 11.96
C PRO A 21 1.63 -11.16 12.39
N SER A 22 1.30 -11.62 13.58
CA SER A 22 0.05 -11.27 14.24
C SER A 22 0.00 -9.77 14.59
N TYR A 23 -1.19 -9.23 14.84
CA TYR A 23 -1.32 -7.84 15.28
C TYR A 23 -0.59 -7.57 16.61
N ASP A 24 -0.54 -8.54 17.51
CA ASP A 24 0.18 -8.40 18.78
C ASP A 24 1.69 -8.41 18.60
N GLU A 25 2.22 -9.19 17.66
CA GLU A 25 3.63 -9.13 17.27
C GLU A 25 3.98 -7.79 16.64
N LEU A 26 3.19 -7.32 15.69
CA LEU A 26 3.36 -6.00 15.06
C LEU A 26 3.34 -4.89 16.10
N PHE A 27 2.35 -4.87 16.99
CA PHE A 27 2.25 -3.88 18.04
C PHE A 27 3.50 -3.86 18.94
N ARG A 28 4.02 -5.02 19.34
CA ARG A 28 5.26 -5.10 20.13
C ARG A 28 6.46 -4.59 19.37
N GLU A 29 6.57 -4.95 18.08
CA GLU A 29 7.70 -4.56 17.24
C GLU A 29 7.71 -3.07 16.91
N GLU A 30 6.58 -2.47 16.57
CA GLU A 30 6.49 -1.06 16.17
C GLU A 30 6.49 -0.07 17.34
N THR A 31 6.24 -0.55 18.59
CA THR A 31 6.23 0.30 19.79
C THR A 31 7.34 -0.01 20.79
N LYS A 32 8.23 -0.96 20.48
CA LYS A 32 9.31 -1.38 21.38
C LYS A 32 10.26 -0.23 21.73
N LYS A 33 10.81 -0.27 22.92
CA LYS A 33 11.83 0.70 23.38
C LYS A 33 13.06 0.67 22.47
N GLY A 34 13.64 1.84 22.20
CA GLY A 34 14.87 1.97 21.42
C GLY A 34 14.64 2.27 19.93
N LEU A 35 13.43 2.15 19.40
CA LEU A 35 13.10 2.62 18.06
C LEU A 35 13.27 4.14 17.95
N ARG A 36 13.80 4.60 16.82
CA ARG A 36 14.10 6.02 16.56
C ARG A 36 13.52 6.45 15.21
N GLY A 37 13.31 7.76 15.06
CA GLY A 37 12.84 8.34 13.80
C GLY A 37 11.52 7.73 13.36
N PHE A 38 11.42 7.43 12.08
CA PHE A 38 10.19 6.92 11.46
C PHE A 38 9.97 5.42 11.66
N ASP A 39 10.88 4.70 12.32
CA ASP A 39 10.62 3.31 12.73
C ASP A 39 9.65 3.23 13.92
N LYS A 40 9.52 4.34 14.68
CA LYS A 40 8.82 4.36 15.96
C LYS A 40 7.32 4.61 15.78
N GLY A 41 6.51 3.68 16.29
CA GLY A 41 5.09 3.90 16.56
C GLY A 41 4.85 4.47 17.96
N VAL A 42 3.84 5.31 18.08
CA VAL A 42 3.38 5.90 19.33
C VAL A 42 1.96 5.44 19.62
N VAL A 43 1.75 4.80 20.76
CA VAL A 43 0.42 4.35 21.19
C VAL A 43 -0.42 5.56 21.59
N THR A 44 -1.62 5.66 21.03
CA THR A 44 -2.57 6.74 21.32
C THR A 44 -3.50 6.37 22.48
N ASP A 45 -4.21 7.35 23.02
CA ASP A 45 -5.23 7.17 24.07
C ASP A 45 -6.42 6.33 23.60
N MET A 46 -6.65 6.22 22.29
CA MET A 46 -7.64 5.34 21.68
C MET A 46 -7.12 3.90 21.43
N GLY A 47 -5.85 3.63 21.74
CA GLY A 47 -5.21 2.33 21.58
C GLY A 47 -4.63 2.05 20.19
N ALA A 48 -4.87 2.90 19.19
CA ALA A 48 -4.24 2.84 17.88
C ALA A 48 -2.76 3.23 17.95
N VAL A 49 -1.97 2.80 16.99
CA VAL A 49 -0.57 3.20 16.86
C VAL A 49 -0.47 4.32 15.82
N ASN A 50 0.15 5.44 16.18
CA ASN A 50 0.47 6.52 15.26
C ASN A 50 1.93 6.46 14.83
N VAL A 51 2.18 6.66 13.55
CA VAL A 51 3.50 6.68 12.93
C VAL A 51 3.69 7.94 12.09
N MET A 52 4.95 8.33 11.91
CA MET A 52 5.30 9.47 11.07
C MET A 52 6.00 8.96 9.81
N THR A 53 5.64 9.51 8.65
CA THR A 53 6.17 9.09 7.35
C THR A 53 7.21 10.04 6.76
N GLY A 54 7.65 11.02 7.55
CA GLY A 54 8.70 11.98 7.19
C GLY A 54 8.23 13.05 6.21
N VAL A 55 9.06 13.36 5.25
CA VAL A 55 8.81 14.43 4.26
C VAL A 55 7.60 14.12 3.38
N TYR A 56 7.37 12.83 3.13
CA TYR A 56 6.25 12.40 2.30
C TYR A 56 5.07 11.99 3.19
N THR A 57 4.12 12.91 3.36
CA THR A 57 2.83 12.66 4.03
C THR A 57 1.73 12.24 3.08
N GLY A 58 2.08 11.99 1.83
CA GLY A 58 1.25 11.52 0.73
C GLY A 58 2.09 10.86 -0.36
N ARG A 59 1.44 10.35 -1.38
CA ARG A 59 2.12 9.76 -2.55
C ARG A 59 2.92 10.81 -3.30
N SER A 60 3.99 10.35 -3.98
CA SER A 60 4.79 11.18 -4.87
C SER A 60 4.64 10.76 -6.34
N PRO A 61 3.60 11.24 -7.07
CA PRO A 61 3.39 10.88 -8.47
C PRO A 61 4.57 11.28 -9.37
N LYS A 62 5.31 12.32 -9.00
CA LYS A 62 6.51 12.77 -9.73
C LYS A 62 7.65 11.76 -9.70
N ASP A 63 7.69 10.90 -8.67
CA ASP A 63 8.72 9.89 -8.45
C ASP A 63 8.25 8.47 -8.80
N LYS A 64 7.08 8.33 -9.45
CA LYS A 64 6.55 7.06 -9.95
C LYS A 64 6.99 6.82 -11.39
N PHE A 65 7.49 5.60 -11.66
CA PHE A 65 8.01 5.19 -12.97
C PHE A 65 7.64 3.73 -13.28
N PHE A 66 7.57 3.43 -14.57
CA PHE A 66 7.37 2.07 -15.08
C PHE A 66 8.51 1.68 -16.03
N VAL A 67 8.98 0.45 -15.93
CA VAL A 67 9.98 -0.06 -16.88
C VAL A 67 9.33 -0.17 -18.27
N MET A 68 9.93 0.51 -19.24
CA MET A 68 9.54 0.37 -20.63
C MET A 68 10.33 -0.79 -21.25
N ASP A 69 9.61 -1.81 -21.69
CA ASP A 69 10.16 -3.00 -22.34
C ASP A 69 9.22 -3.50 -23.44
N GLU A 70 9.54 -4.64 -24.05
CA GLU A 70 8.75 -5.20 -25.14
C GLU A 70 7.30 -5.54 -24.76
N THR A 71 7.03 -5.84 -23.48
CA THR A 71 5.68 -6.13 -22.99
C THR A 71 4.88 -4.85 -22.74
N THR A 72 5.53 -3.81 -22.20
CA THR A 72 4.85 -2.62 -21.69
C THR A 72 4.78 -1.47 -22.70
N LYS A 73 5.65 -1.45 -23.72
CA LYS A 73 5.75 -0.35 -24.68
C LYS A 73 4.43 -0.04 -25.38
N ASP A 74 3.63 -1.06 -25.70
CA ASP A 74 2.37 -0.94 -26.45
C ASP A 74 1.11 -1.11 -25.56
N THR A 75 1.29 -1.39 -24.25
CA THR A 75 0.16 -1.66 -23.33
C THR A 75 0.00 -0.60 -22.24
N ILE A 76 0.98 0.26 -22.05
CA ILE A 76 0.87 1.41 -21.14
C ILE A 76 0.62 2.68 -21.95
N TRP A 77 -0.32 3.48 -21.48
CA TRP A 77 -0.51 4.83 -22.00
C TRP A 77 0.58 5.76 -21.43
N TRP A 78 1.69 5.84 -22.16
CA TRP A 78 2.85 6.61 -21.75
C TRP A 78 2.62 8.11 -21.79
N THR A 79 3.27 8.83 -20.86
CA THR A 79 3.29 10.28 -20.92
C THR A 79 4.00 10.76 -22.20
N SER A 80 3.44 11.77 -22.84
CA SER A 80 3.99 12.42 -24.04
C SER A 80 3.78 13.93 -23.97
N PRO A 81 4.40 14.73 -24.85
CA PRO A 81 4.13 16.15 -24.94
C PRO A 81 2.64 16.47 -25.21
N GLU A 82 1.96 15.61 -25.96
CA GLU A 82 0.55 15.73 -26.34
C GLU A 82 -0.38 15.23 -25.24
N TYR A 83 -0.01 14.12 -24.57
CA TYR A 83 -0.83 13.48 -23.52
C TYR A 83 -0.05 13.38 -22.23
N LYS A 84 -0.08 14.44 -21.41
CA LYS A 84 0.60 14.46 -20.12
C LYS A 84 -0.14 13.60 -19.10
N ASN A 85 0.60 12.65 -18.50
CA ASN A 85 0.15 11.82 -17.38
C ASN A 85 1.36 11.41 -16.52
N ASP A 86 1.15 10.60 -15.48
CA ASP A 86 2.20 10.15 -14.56
C ASP A 86 2.81 8.78 -14.92
N ASN A 87 2.51 8.22 -16.11
CA ASN A 87 3.12 6.97 -16.56
C ASN A 87 4.47 7.26 -17.25
N LYS A 88 5.48 7.52 -16.46
CA LYS A 88 6.82 7.86 -16.92
C LYS A 88 7.65 6.61 -17.14
N PRO A 89 8.35 6.50 -18.28
CA PRO A 89 9.19 5.36 -18.55
C PRO A 89 10.51 5.44 -17.78
N VAL A 90 11.04 4.27 -17.43
CA VAL A 90 12.42 4.08 -16.97
C VAL A 90 13.05 2.90 -17.72
N THR A 91 14.36 2.94 -17.90
CA THR A 91 15.09 1.90 -18.64
C THR A 91 15.28 0.62 -17.81
N LYS A 92 15.44 -0.52 -18.49
CA LYS A 92 15.82 -1.79 -17.83
C LYS A 92 17.14 -1.69 -17.07
N ALA A 93 18.09 -0.86 -17.52
CA ALA A 93 19.36 -0.64 -16.83
C ALA A 93 19.15 0.09 -15.51
N ALA A 94 18.35 1.17 -15.52
CA ALA A 94 17.99 1.88 -14.29
C ALA A 94 17.23 0.97 -13.31
N TRP A 95 16.28 0.18 -13.80
CA TRP A 95 15.58 -0.82 -12.98
C TRP A 95 16.54 -1.77 -12.26
N LYS A 96 17.52 -2.33 -12.96
CA LYS A 96 18.51 -3.23 -12.33
C LYS A 96 19.28 -2.56 -11.20
N GLU A 97 19.67 -1.30 -11.36
CA GLU A 97 20.36 -0.54 -10.30
C GLU A 97 19.43 -0.29 -9.12
N LEU A 98 18.18 0.10 -9.34
CA LEU A 98 17.21 0.37 -8.28
C LEU A 98 16.81 -0.90 -7.52
N LYS A 99 16.57 -2.01 -8.21
CA LYS A 99 16.33 -3.33 -7.60
C LYS A 99 17.52 -3.77 -6.75
N LYS A 100 18.74 -3.60 -7.28
CA LYS A 100 19.97 -3.89 -6.53
C LYS A 100 20.08 -3.03 -5.27
N LEU A 101 19.80 -1.73 -5.36
CA LEU A 101 19.82 -0.82 -4.20
C LEU A 101 18.82 -1.25 -3.14
N ALA A 102 17.59 -1.61 -3.53
CA ALA A 102 16.58 -2.12 -2.60
C ALA A 102 17.02 -3.43 -1.94
N GLY A 103 17.56 -4.37 -2.71
CA GLY A 103 18.09 -5.63 -2.19
C GLY A 103 19.23 -5.42 -1.20
N GLN A 104 20.15 -4.49 -1.47
CA GLN A 104 21.24 -4.13 -0.58
C GLN A 104 20.74 -3.50 0.73
N GLU A 105 19.76 -2.58 0.64
CA GLU A 105 19.16 -1.96 1.83
C GLU A 105 18.50 -2.99 2.75
N LEU A 106 17.79 -3.95 2.16
CA LEU A 106 17.08 -4.99 2.93
C LEU A 106 17.99 -6.14 3.39
N SER A 107 19.22 -6.22 2.90
CA SER A 107 20.17 -7.27 3.27
C SER A 107 20.75 -7.08 4.68
N GLY A 108 21.10 -8.19 5.35
CA GLY A 108 21.74 -8.20 6.66
C GLY A 108 20.82 -7.77 7.82
N LYS A 109 19.52 -7.68 7.62
CA LYS A 109 18.56 -7.14 8.57
C LYS A 109 17.50 -8.16 8.99
N LYS A 110 16.75 -7.83 10.03
CA LYS A 110 15.45 -8.41 10.34
C LYS A 110 14.44 -7.84 9.34
N LEU A 111 13.66 -8.71 8.71
CA LEU A 111 12.66 -8.34 7.73
C LEU A 111 11.27 -8.83 8.13
N TYR A 112 10.27 -8.05 7.75
CA TYR A 112 8.87 -8.45 7.79
C TYR A 112 8.45 -8.83 6.37
N VAL A 113 7.90 -10.02 6.23
CA VAL A 113 7.36 -10.53 4.97
C VAL A 113 5.88 -10.80 5.17
N VAL A 114 5.05 -10.12 4.39
CA VAL A 114 3.60 -10.22 4.49
C VAL A 114 3.04 -10.67 3.15
N ASP A 115 2.43 -11.85 3.14
CA ASP A 115 1.70 -12.40 2.01
C ASP A 115 0.21 -12.07 2.16
N THR A 116 -0.37 -11.54 1.10
CA THR A 116 -1.76 -11.05 1.09
C THR A 116 -2.42 -11.35 -0.25
N PHE A 117 -3.73 -11.12 -0.33
CA PHE A 117 -4.42 -11.07 -1.61
C PHE A 117 -4.83 -9.63 -1.95
N CYS A 118 -4.84 -9.32 -3.25
CA CYS A 118 -5.41 -8.11 -3.82
C CYS A 118 -6.54 -8.53 -4.77
N GLY A 119 -7.78 -8.11 -4.47
CA GLY A 119 -9.00 -8.53 -5.14
C GLY A 119 -9.78 -9.61 -4.38
N ALA A 120 -11.07 -9.34 -4.12
CA ALA A 120 -11.95 -10.27 -3.40
C ALA A 120 -12.45 -11.43 -4.27
N ASN A 121 -12.48 -11.27 -5.60
CA ASN A 121 -12.86 -12.37 -6.50
C ASN A 121 -11.70 -13.38 -6.60
N GLU A 122 -11.92 -14.60 -6.15
CA GLU A 122 -10.91 -15.68 -6.12
C GLU A 122 -10.35 -16.03 -7.50
N ASN A 123 -11.13 -15.86 -8.57
CA ASN A 123 -10.72 -16.17 -9.93
C ASN A 123 -9.73 -15.14 -10.51
N THR A 124 -9.71 -13.92 -9.96
CA THR A 124 -8.93 -12.80 -10.48
C THR A 124 -7.99 -12.17 -9.46
N ARG A 125 -8.09 -12.56 -8.18
CA ARG A 125 -7.23 -12.06 -7.10
C ARG A 125 -5.76 -12.38 -7.34
N LEU A 126 -4.90 -11.49 -6.90
CA LEU A 126 -3.45 -11.65 -6.96
C LEU A 126 -2.87 -11.99 -5.59
N LYS A 127 -1.89 -12.88 -5.57
CA LYS A 127 -1.02 -13.16 -4.43
C LYS A 127 0.11 -12.13 -4.41
N ILE A 128 0.14 -11.27 -3.40
CA ILE A 128 1.12 -10.20 -3.28
C ILE A 128 2.02 -10.46 -2.08
N ARG A 129 3.32 -10.45 -2.29
CA ARG A 129 4.33 -10.51 -1.24
C ARG A 129 4.96 -9.15 -1.01
N PHE A 130 4.83 -8.64 0.19
CA PHE A 130 5.50 -7.42 0.64
C PHE A 130 6.70 -7.77 1.49
N ILE A 131 7.86 -7.15 1.21
CA ILE A 131 9.12 -7.35 1.95
C ILE A 131 9.61 -5.99 2.40
N MET A 132 9.80 -5.80 3.71
CA MET A 132 10.17 -4.54 4.34
C MET A 132 10.95 -4.75 5.64
N GLU A 133 11.68 -3.70 6.06
CA GLU A 133 12.42 -3.71 7.33
C GLU A 133 11.67 -2.99 8.49
N VAL A 134 10.54 -2.37 8.22
CA VAL A 134 9.80 -1.54 9.18
C VAL A 134 8.50 -2.23 9.60
N ALA A 135 8.33 -2.47 10.89
CA ALA A 135 7.20 -3.23 11.43
C ALA A 135 5.84 -2.59 11.13
N TRP A 136 5.71 -1.28 11.32
CA TRP A 136 4.43 -0.61 11.07
C TRP A 136 4.04 -0.58 9.58
N GLN A 137 4.99 -0.68 8.66
CA GLN A 137 4.67 -0.84 7.24
C GLN A 137 4.05 -2.22 6.96
N ALA A 138 4.49 -3.25 7.68
CA ALA A 138 3.82 -4.56 7.66
C ALA A 138 2.42 -4.50 8.28
N HIS A 139 2.24 -3.71 9.35
CA HIS A 139 0.92 -3.44 9.94
C HIS A 139 0.00 -2.74 8.92
N PHE A 140 0.49 -1.71 8.24
CA PHE A 140 -0.24 -1.04 7.17
C PHE A 140 -0.73 -2.02 6.10
N VAL A 141 0.17 -2.86 5.57
CA VAL A 141 -0.15 -3.88 4.58
C VAL A 141 -1.20 -4.86 5.09
N LYS A 142 -1.05 -5.35 6.33
CA LYS A 142 -2.00 -6.27 6.96
C LYS A 142 -3.39 -5.66 7.12
N ASN A 143 -3.49 -4.36 7.34
CA ASN A 143 -4.77 -3.66 7.41
C ASN A 143 -5.39 -3.42 6.03
N MET A 144 -4.57 -3.12 5.03
CA MET A 144 -5.06 -2.65 3.73
C MET A 144 -5.41 -3.75 2.75
N PHE A 145 -4.73 -4.91 2.82
CA PHE A 145 -4.94 -5.99 1.87
C PHE A 145 -5.75 -7.13 2.49
N ILE A 146 -6.31 -7.98 1.62
CA ILE A 146 -7.09 -9.14 2.05
C ILE A 146 -6.12 -10.13 2.72
N ARG A 147 -6.41 -10.45 3.95
CA ARG A 147 -5.60 -11.37 4.77
C ARG A 147 -5.93 -12.81 4.41
N PRO A 148 -4.95 -13.61 3.98
CA PRO A 148 -5.15 -15.04 3.83
C PRO A 148 -5.47 -15.69 5.19
N THR A 149 -6.28 -16.72 5.16
CA THR A 149 -6.45 -17.67 6.27
C THR A 149 -5.19 -18.53 6.44
N ASP A 150 -5.04 -19.21 7.57
CA ASP A 150 -3.90 -20.10 7.81
C ASP A 150 -3.82 -21.21 6.75
N ALA A 151 -4.96 -21.78 6.35
CA ALA A 151 -5.03 -22.80 5.30
C ALA A 151 -4.61 -22.24 3.91
N GLU A 152 -4.98 -21.02 3.60
CA GLU A 152 -4.54 -20.35 2.36
C GLU A 152 -3.04 -20.03 2.38
N LEU A 153 -2.49 -19.68 3.55
CA LEU A 153 -1.04 -19.46 3.71
C LEU A 153 -0.24 -20.75 3.52
N GLU A 154 -0.73 -21.89 3.99
CA GLU A 154 -0.09 -23.19 3.75
C GLU A 154 0.02 -23.54 2.26
N GLN A 155 -0.95 -23.09 1.47
CA GLN A 155 -1.04 -23.33 0.02
C GLN A 155 -0.61 -22.12 -0.82
N TYR A 156 -0.08 -21.06 -0.20
CA TYR A 156 0.16 -19.79 -0.87
C TYR A 156 1.14 -19.90 -2.05
N GLY A 157 2.23 -20.63 -1.86
CA GLY A 157 3.24 -20.85 -2.89
C GLY A 157 3.96 -19.58 -3.33
N GLU A 158 4.26 -19.47 -4.62
CA GLU A 158 4.90 -18.27 -5.17
C GLU A 158 3.90 -17.13 -5.33
N PRO A 159 4.30 -15.88 -5.01
CA PRO A 159 3.47 -14.71 -5.24
C PRO A 159 3.35 -14.36 -6.73
N ASP A 160 2.23 -13.77 -7.11
CA ASP A 160 2.02 -13.21 -8.45
C ASP A 160 2.73 -11.87 -8.63
N PHE A 161 2.96 -11.14 -7.54
CA PHE A 161 3.64 -9.85 -7.54
C PHE A 161 4.42 -9.64 -6.23
N VAL A 162 5.56 -8.95 -6.31
CA VAL A 162 6.42 -8.69 -5.15
C VAL A 162 6.69 -7.21 -4.99
N VAL A 163 6.57 -6.72 -3.77
CA VAL A 163 6.91 -5.34 -3.40
C VAL A 163 8.12 -5.33 -2.47
N LEU A 164 9.21 -4.71 -2.90
CA LEU A 164 10.36 -4.42 -2.06
C LEU A 164 10.25 -3.00 -1.54
N ASN A 165 9.94 -2.83 -0.26
CA ASN A 165 9.86 -1.52 0.36
C ASN A 165 11.14 -1.23 1.17
N ALA A 166 12.05 -0.52 0.52
CA ALA A 166 13.35 -0.11 1.06
C ALA A 166 13.33 1.40 1.38
N SER A 167 12.42 1.82 2.26
CA SER A 167 12.14 3.24 2.58
C SER A 167 13.35 4.05 2.99
N LYS A 168 14.40 3.42 3.55
CA LYS A 168 15.61 4.10 4.04
C LYS A 168 16.64 4.35 2.95
N ALA A 169 16.55 3.66 1.82
CA ALA A 169 17.52 3.80 0.73
C ALA A 169 17.26 5.06 -0.10
N LYS A 170 18.31 5.83 -0.37
CA LYS A 170 18.26 7.03 -1.22
C LYS A 170 18.95 6.79 -2.54
N VAL A 171 18.34 7.21 -3.63
CA VAL A 171 18.89 7.10 -4.99
C VAL A 171 19.80 8.30 -5.27
N LYS A 172 21.04 8.27 -4.79
CA LYS A 172 22.00 9.39 -4.90
C LYS A 172 22.29 9.79 -6.34
N ASN A 173 22.30 8.83 -7.26
CA ASN A 173 22.58 9.03 -8.69
C ASN A 173 21.32 9.19 -9.55
N TYR A 174 20.22 9.64 -8.96
CA TYR A 174 18.91 9.71 -9.60
C TYR A 174 18.90 10.42 -10.98
N LYS A 175 19.67 11.51 -11.13
CA LYS A 175 19.78 12.24 -12.40
C LYS A 175 20.33 11.36 -13.52
N LYS A 176 21.37 10.54 -13.23
CA LYS A 176 21.97 9.61 -14.19
C LYS A 176 20.98 8.51 -14.61
N LEU A 177 20.06 8.13 -13.72
CA LEU A 177 19.03 7.14 -13.99
C LEU A 177 17.77 7.72 -14.65
N GLY A 178 17.72 9.03 -14.91
CA GLY A 178 16.55 9.68 -15.50
C GLY A 178 15.37 9.85 -14.52
N LEU A 179 15.63 9.83 -13.20
CA LEU A 179 14.62 10.00 -12.17
C LEU A 179 14.46 11.45 -11.74
N ASN A 180 13.35 11.75 -11.09
CA ASN A 180 13.00 13.12 -10.68
C ASN A 180 13.75 13.55 -9.40
N SER A 181 13.97 12.64 -8.44
CA SER A 181 14.61 12.93 -7.16
C SER A 181 15.33 11.70 -6.59
N GLU A 182 15.88 11.80 -5.37
CA GLU A 182 16.44 10.66 -4.64
C GLU A 182 15.39 9.62 -4.23
N THR A 183 14.10 9.92 -4.45
CA THR A 183 12.98 9.02 -4.18
C THR A 183 12.56 8.33 -5.48
N ALA A 184 12.20 7.05 -5.37
CA ALA A 184 11.74 6.31 -6.53
C ALA A 184 10.70 5.25 -6.14
N VAL A 185 9.59 5.24 -6.86
CA VAL A 185 8.55 4.21 -6.82
C VAL A 185 8.45 3.62 -8.21
N VAL A 186 9.06 2.46 -8.41
CA VAL A 186 9.30 1.92 -9.74
C VAL A 186 8.68 0.55 -9.90
N PHE A 187 7.99 0.36 -11.01
CA PHE A 187 7.33 -0.88 -11.38
C PHE A 187 8.03 -1.55 -12.55
N ASN A 188 8.31 -2.83 -12.42
CA ASN A 188 8.61 -3.71 -13.56
C ASN A 188 7.46 -4.71 -13.69
N LEU A 189 6.57 -4.46 -14.64
CA LEU A 189 5.35 -5.26 -14.82
C LEU A 189 5.68 -6.63 -15.44
N THR A 190 6.77 -6.74 -16.20
CA THR A 190 7.25 -8.01 -16.77
C THR A 190 7.88 -8.90 -15.69
N GLU A 191 8.69 -8.33 -14.79
CA GLU A 191 9.22 -9.04 -13.63
C GLU A 191 8.21 -9.16 -12.47
N LYS A 192 7.04 -8.53 -12.60
CA LYS A 192 5.98 -8.49 -11.58
C LYS A 192 6.50 -8.01 -10.22
N MET A 193 7.15 -6.86 -10.24
CA MET A 193 7.77 -6.28 -9.04
C MET A 193 7.57 -4.77 -8.97
N GLN A 194 7.46 -4.29 -7.73
CA GLN A 194 7.57 -2.87 -7.36
C GLN A 194 8.75 -2.69 -6.40
N VAL A 195 9.49 -1.61 -6.58
CA VAL A 195 10.54 -1.16 -5.65
C VAL A 195 10.18 0.23 -5.15
N ILE A 196 10.20 0.43 -3.83
CA ILE A 196 9.93 1.70 -3.17
C ILE A 196 11.20 2.14 -2.43
N LEU A 197 11.70 3.34 -2.73
CA LEU A 197 12.95 3.90 -2.21
C LEU A 197 12.72 5.32 -1.68
N ASN A 198 13.27 5.62 -0.50
CA ASN A 198 13.30 6.94 0.14
C ASN A 198 11.93 7.58 0.39
N THR A 199 10.87 6.80 0.51
CA THR A 199 9.57 7.24 1.04
C THR A 199 9.05 6.22 2.04
N TRP A 200 8.49 6.73 3.14
CA TRP A 200 7.94 5.90 4.22
C TRP A 200 6.42 5.79 4.12
N TYR A 201 5.81 6.60 3.27
CA TYR A 201 4.36 6.66 3.13
C TYR A 201 3.76 5.32 2.71
N GLY A 202 2.91 4.74 3.57
CA GLY A 202 2.32 3.42 3.35
C GLY A 202 1.46 3.32 2.09
N GLY A 203 0.80 4.42 1.72
CA GLY A 203 -0.05 4.51 0.55
C GLY A 203 0.65 4.24 -0.80
N GLU A 204 2.00 4.27 -0.87
CA GLU A 204 2.72 3.85 -2.09
C GLU A 204 2.58 2.33 -2.35
N MET A 205 2.51 1.51 -1.30
CA MET A 205 2.24 0.08 -1.43
C MET A 205 0.80 -0.17 -1.86
N LYS A 206 -0.17 0.51 -1.21
CA LYS A 206 -1.60 0.40 -1.52
C LYS A 206 -1.87 0.78 -2.98
N LYS A 207 -1.55 2.03 -3.35
CA LYS A 207 -1.81 2.55 -4.70
C LYS A 207 -0.92 1.94 -5.77
N GLY A 208 0.20 1.34 -5.36
CA GLY A 208 1.02 0.52 -6.24
C GLY A 208 0.25 -0.69 -6.75
N MET A 209 -0.43 -1.40 -5.89
CA MET A 209 -1.23 -2.56 -6.29
C MET A 209 -2.47 -2.15 -7.07
N PHE A 210 -3.11 -1.03 -6.72
CA PHE A 210 -4.16 -0.46 -7.56
C PHE A 210 -3.66 -0.16 -8.98
N SER A 211 -2.49 0.46 -9.11
CA SER A 211 -1.89 0.71 -10.43
C SER A 211 -1.67 -0.58 -11.23
N TYR A 212 -1.22 -1.64 -10.56
CA TYR A 212 -1.02 -2.93 -11.21
C TYR A 212 -2.34 -3.60 -11.60
N MET A 213 -3.35 -3.60 -10.72
CA MET A 213 -4.69 -4.11 -11.04
C MET A 213 -5.32 -3.32 -12.19
N ASN A 214 -5.17 -1.99 -12.16
CA ASN A 214 -5.69 -1.10 -13.21
C ASN A 214 -4.99 -1.29 -14.58
N TYR A 215 -3.79 -1.83 -14.59
CA TYR A 215 -3.09 -2.29 -15.80
C TYR A 215 -3.56 -3.69 -16.23
N LEU A 216 -3.60 -4.62 -15.29
CA LEU A 216 -3.77 -6.05 -15.59
C LEU A 216 -5.21 -6.42 -15.96
N LEU A 217 -6.20 -5.92 -15.21
CA LEU A 217 -7.60 -6.33 -15.37
C LEU A 217 -8.19 -5.92 -16.71
N PRO A 218 -7.97 -4.69 -17.23
CA PRO A 218 -8.45 -4.33 -18.56
C PRO A 218 -7.89 -5.20 -19.68
N LEU A 219 -6.64 -5.68 -19.56
CA LEU A 219 -6.05 -6.63 -20.51
C LEU A 219 -6.74 -8.00 -20.50
N LYS A 220 -7.49 -8.30 -19.45
CA LYS A 220 -8.33 -9.49 -19.28
C LYS A 220 -9.82 -9.23 -19.58
N GLY A 221 -10.19 -8.03 -20.04
CA GLY A 221 -11.57 -7.65 -20.28
C GLY A 221 -12.39 -7.33 -19.02
N ILE A 222 -11.72 -7.11 -17.89
CA ILE A 222 -12.32 -6.80 -16.58
C ILE A 222 -12.19 -5.31 -16.30
N ALA A 223 -13.26 -4.65 -15.88
CA ALA A 223 -13.18 -3.24 -15.50
C ALA A 223 -12.40 -3.05 -14.19
N SER A 224 -11.53 -2.04 -14.14
CA SER A 224 -10.87 -1.59 -12.92
C SER A 224 -11.26 -0.15 -12.65
N MET A 225 -11.70 0.15 -11.41
CA MET A 225 -12.40 1.39 -11.11
C MET A 225 -11.89 2.01 -9.81
N HIS A 226 -11.67 3.32 -9.83
CA HIS A 226 -11.46 4.13 -8.63
C HIS A 226 -12.81 4.69 -8.20
N CYS A 227 -13.52 3.95 -7.38
CA CYS A 227 -14.90 4.23 -6.96
C CYS A 227 -15.18 3.61 -5.59
N SER A 228 -16.20 4.10 -4.91
CA SER A 228 -16.83 3.35 -3.81
C SER A 228 -17.97 2.51 -4.36
N ALA A 229 -18.35 1.45 -3.65
CA ALA A 229 -19.47 0.59 -4.02
C ALA A 229 -20.21 0.07 -2.79
N ASN A 230 -21.52 -0.06 -2.89
CA ASN A 230 -22.37 -0.72 -1.90
C ASN A 230 -23.46 -1.55 -2.57
N THR A 231 -24.11 -2.42 -1.81
CA THR A 231 -25.19 -3.27 -2.28
C THR A 231 -26.37 -3.25 -1.32
N ASN A 232 -27.56 -3.52 -1.82
CA ASN A 232 -28.76 -3.73 -0.99
C ASN A 232 -28.98 -5.22 -0.71
N GLU A 233 -30.02 -5.54 0.05
CA GLU A 233 -30.41 -6.93 0.40
C GLU A 233 -30.76 -7.79 -0.81
N LYS A 234 -31.09 -7.18 -1.96
CA LYS A 234 -31.41 -7.87 -3.21
C LYS A 234 -30.17 -8.12 -4.08
N GLY A 235 -28.98 -7.65 -3.65
CA GLY A 235 -27.74 -7.74 -4.44
C GLY A 235 -27.61 -6.63 -5.49
N GLU A 236 -28.50 -5.62 -5.50
CA GLU A 236 -28.39 -4.49 -6.42
C GLU A 236 -27.25 -3.56 -5.99
N THR A 237 -26.21 -3.50 -6.81
CA THR A 237 -24.98 -2.75 -6.53
C THR A 237 -25.05 -1.32 -7.07
N ALA A 238 -24.66 -0.36 -6.25
CA ALA A 238 -24.45 1.03 -6.64
C ALA A 238 -22.95 1.35 -6.62
N ILE A 239 -22.48 2.08 -7.64
CA ILE A 239 -21.10 2.49 -7.82
C ILE A 239 -21.02 4.01 -7.78
N PHE A 240 -20.10 4.58 -7.00
CA PHE A 240 -19.95 6.01 -6.79
C PHE A 240 -18.60 6.49 -7.33
N PHE A 241 -18.63 7.23 -8.42
CA PHE A 241 -17.44 7.89 -8.98
C PHE A 241 -17.35 9.35 -8.51
N GLY A 242 -16.14 9.85 -8.41
CA GLY A 242 -15.87 11.26 -8.08
C GLY A 242 -14.43 11.48 -7.64
N LEU A 243 -14.02 12.73 -7.60
CA LEU A 243 -12.69 13.12 -7.11
C LEU A 243 -12.57 12.95 -5.59
N SER A 244 -11.35 13.03 -5.06
CA SER A 244 -11.13 13.01 -3.61
C SER A 244 -11.91 14.16 -2.93
N GLY A 245 -12.60 13.87 -1.82
CA GLY A 245 -13.37 14.86 -1.06
C GLY A 245 -14.77 15.20 -1.64
N THR A 246 -15.23 14.49 -2.68
CA THR A 246 -16.57 14.72 -3.27
C THR A 246 -17.71 13.95 -2.57
N GLY A 247 -17.40 13.22 -1.50
CA GLY A 247 -18.41 12.50 -0.71
C GLY A 247 -18.68 11.06 -1.15
N LYS A 248 -17.81 10.45 -1.98
CA LYS A 248 -17.96 9.04 -2.39
C LYS A 248 -18.11 8.10 -1.19
N THR A 249 -17.19 8.17 -0.25
CA THR A 249 -17.20 7.33 0.95
C THR A 249 -18.44 7.58 1.78
N THR A 250 -18.80 8.85 2.01
CA THR A 250 -20.01 9.23 2.77
C THR A 250 -21.30 8.68 2.15
N LEU A 251 -21.41 8.74 0.82
CA LEU A 251 -22.59 8.23 0.13
C LEU A 251 -22.64 6.69 0.11
N SER A 252 -21.50 6.03 0.03
CA SER A 252 -21.44 4.57 -0.02
C SER A 252 -21.63 3.90 1.34
N THR A 253 -21.43 4.63 2.44
CA THR A 253 -21.59 4.14 3.82
C THR A 253 -23.01 4.35 4.38
N ASP A 254 -24.02 4.39 3.52
CA ASP A 254 -25.42 4.42 3.94
C ASP A 254 -25.74 3.19 4.84
N PRO A 255 -26.21 3.39 6.10
CA PRO A 255 -26.47 2.29 7.02
C PRO A 255 -27.56 1.31 6.57
N LYS A 256 -28.35 1.67 5.55
CA LYS A 256 -29.35 0.79 4.93
C LYS A 256 -28.78 -0.10 3.83
N ARG A 257 -27.50 0.04 3.50
CA ARG A 257 -26.82 -0.72 2.46
C ARG A 257 -25.55 -1.35 3.01
N GLN A 258 -25.09 -2.40 2.39
CA GLN A 258 -23.86 -3.10 2.77
C GLN A 258 -22.71 -2.52 1.94
N LEU A 259 -21.68 -2.00 2.60
CA LEU A 259 -20.48 -1.50 1.95
C LEU A 259 -19.70 -2.66 1.31
N ILE A 260 -19.42 -2.57 0.00
CA ILE A 260 -18.49 -3.45 -0.70
C ILE A 260 -17.07 -2.93 -0.48
N GLY A 261 -16.86 -1.62 -0.69
CA GLY A 261 -15.60 -0.94 -0.44
C GLY A 261 -15.70 0.57 -0.72
N ASP A 262 -14.70 1.32 -0.24
CA ASP A 262 -14.75 2.78 -0.28
C ASP A 262 -13.89 3.43 -1.38
N ASP A 263 -12.96 2.66 -2.05
CA ASP A 263 -11.95 3.28 -2.90
C ASP A 263 -11.65 2.55 -4.23
N GLU A 264 -11.44 1.22 -4.24
CA GLU A 264 -10.88 0.51 -5.40
C GLU A 264 -11.61 -0.79 -5.68
N HIS A 265 -12.16 -0.93 -6.91
CA HIS A 265 -13.00 -2.06 -7.29
C HIS A 265 -12.68 -2.59 -8.68
N GLY A 266 -12.93 -3.89 -8.86
CA GLY A 266 -13.07 -4.53 -10.16
C GLY A 266 -14.54 -4.85 -10.44
N TRP A 267 -14.87 -5.02 -11.72
CA TRP A 267 -16.17 -5.48 -12.16
C TRP A 267 -16.00 -6.45 -13.32
N ASP A 268 -16.37 -7.68 -13.08
CA ASP A 268 -16.39 -8.79 -14.04
C ASP A 268 -17.79 -9.40 -14.17
N ASP A 269 -17.89 -10.56 -14.80
CA ASP A 269 -19.17 -11.25 -15.01
C ASP A 269 -19.84 -11.72 -13.70
N ASP A 270 -19.06 -11.91 -12.62
CA ASP A 270 -19.56 -12.29 -11.29
C ASP A 270 -20.05 -11.08 -10.49
N GLY A 271 -19.73 -9.85 -10.93
CA GLY A 271 -20.15 -8.60 -10.31
C GLY A 271 -19.01 -7.71 -9.86
N VAL A 272 -19.34 -6.76 -8.98
CA VAL A 272 -18.38 -5.78 -8.43
C VAL A 272 -17.69 -6.35 -7.22
N PHE A 273 -16.35 -6.28 -7.19
CA PHE A 273 -15.53 -6.77 -6.08
C PHE A 273 -14.49 -5.75 -5.63
N ASN A 274 -14.22 -5.72 -4.33
CA ASN A 274 -13.21 -4.85 -3.73
C ASN A 274 -11.79 -5.41 -3.96
N PHE A 275 -10.81 -4.54 -4.16
CA PHE A 275 -9.39 -4.95 -4.20
C PHE A 275 -8.79 -5.08 -2.81
N GLU A 276 -9.37 -4.44 -1.81
CA GLU A 276 -8.80 -4.21 -0.50
C GLU A 276 -9.46 -5.06 0.60
N GLY A 277 -8.74 -5.23 1.70
CA GLY A 277 -9.21 -5.91 2.90
C GLY A 277 -9.52 -4.97 4.06
N GLY A 278 -9.44 -3.66 3.85
CA GLY A 278 -9.70 -2.63 4.85
C GLY A 278 -9.91 -1.26 4.22
N CYS A 279 -10.09 -0.23 5.06
CA CYS A 279 -10.34 1.14 4.63
C CYS A 279 -9.17 2.05 5.02
N TYR A 280 -8.94 3.09 4.21
CA TYR A 280 -7.92 4.11 4.44
C TYR A 280 -8.52 5.50 4.29
N ALA A 281 -8.89 6.11 5.42
CA ALA A 281 -9.63 7.34 5.47
C ALA A 281 -8.79 8.51 6.00
N LYS A 282 -9.11 9.73 5.54
CA LYS A 282 -8.60 10.96 6.12
C LYS A 282 -9.26 11.22 7.46
N VAL A 283 -8.46 11.62 8.45
CA VAL A 283 -8.94 11.87 9.80
C VAL A 283 -8.80 13.35 10.24
N ILE A 284 -8.44 14.23 9.32
CA ILE A 284 -8.40 15.68 9.62
C ILE A 284 -9.78 16.19 10.00
N ASN A 285 -9.88 16.90 11.13
CA ASN A 285 -11.13 17.38 11.72
C ASN A 285 -12.16 16.26 12.02
N LEU A 286 -11.71 15.01 12.19
CA LEU A 286 -12.59 13.90 12.53
C LEU A 286 -13.31 14.16 13.84
N SER A 287 -14.62 13.98 13.83
CA SER A 287 -15.45 14.00 15.04
C SER A 287 -16.36 12.78 15.09
N LYS A 288 -16.69 12.36 16.32
CA LYS A 288 -17.56 11.20 16.56
C LYS A 288 -18.99 11.43 16.05
N GLU A 289 -19.42 12.68 16.07
CA GLU A 289 -20.77 13.09 15.66
C GLU A 289 -20.94 13.01 14.14
N ASN A 290 -19.91 13.42 13.40
CA ASN A 290 -20.00 13.51 11.94
C ASN A 290 -19.65 12.18 11.26
N GLU A 291 -18.67 11.44 11.79
CA GLU A 291 -18.14 10.21 11.18
C GLU A 291 -17.95 9.11 12.24
N PRO A 292 -19.04 8.61 12.85
CA PRO A 292 -18.99 7.68 13.97
C PRO A 292 -18.29 6.36 13.62
N ASP A 293 -18.42 5.88 12.39
CA ASP A 293 -17.81 4.61 11.96
C ASP A 293 -16.29 4.71 11.89
N ILE A 294 -15.76 5.81 11.30
CA ILE A 294 -14.32 6.07 11.26
C ILE A 294 -13.79 6.29 12.67
N TRP A 295 -14.48 7.09 13.48
CA TRP A 295 -14.11 7.31 14.88
C TRP A 295 -14.00 6.02 15.67
N ASN A 296 -15.00 5.15 15.58
CA ASN A 296 -15.03 3.87 16.31
C ASN A 296 -14.03 2.84 15.76
N ALA A 297 -13.56 2.99 14.53
CA ALA A 297 -12.52 2.16 13.96
C ALA A 297 -11.13 2.49 14.48
N ILE A 298 -10.91 3.69 15.06
CA ILE A 298 -9.64 4.08 15.68
C ILE A 298 -9.54 3.43 17.06
N ARG A 299 -8.94 2.25 17.10
CA ARG A 299 -8.79 1.41 18.31
C ARG A 299 -7.55 0.54 18.17
N ARG A 300 -7.34 -0.38 19.10
CA ARG A 300 -6.28 -1.40 18.98
C ARG A 300 -6.31 -2.05 17.60
N ASN A 301 -5.13 -2.22 17.00
CA ASN A 301 -4.89 -2.72 15.64
C ASN A 301 -5.25 -1.73 14.50
N ALA A 302 -5.70 -0.53 14.79
CA ALA A 302 -5.70 0.55 13.80
C ALA A 302 -4.33 1.24 13.74
N LEU A 303 -3.95 1.69 12.56
CA LEU A 303 -2.74 2.47 12.32
C LEU A 303 -3.12 3.88 11.88
N LEU A 304 -2.54 4.88 12.52
CA LEU A 304 -2.64 6.29 12.13
C LEU A 304 -1.32 6.73 11.50
N GLU A 305 -1.40 7.53 10.47
CA GLU A 305 -0.22 8.13 9.82
C GLU A 305 -0.26 9.65 9.93
N ASN A 306 0.85 10.25 10.39
CA ASN A 306 1.07 11.71 10.40
C ASN A 306 0.04 12.51 11.21
N VAL A 307 -0.54 11.90 12.23
CA VAL A 307 -1.46 12.56 13.15
C VAL A 307 -0.66 13.11 14.34
N THR A 308 -0.99 14.30 14.81
CA THR A 308 -0.36 14.88 16.00
C THR A 308 -0.86 14.20 17.25
N VAL A 309 0.09 13.72 18.06
CA VAL A 309 -0.19 13.05 19.34
C VAL A 309 0.49 13.82 20.47
N GLY A 310 -0.31 14.35 21.35
CA GLY A 310 0.11 15.12 22.53
C GLY A 310 0.43 14.24 23.75
N PRO A 311 0.59 14.87 24.92
CA PRO A 311 0.83 14.17 26.18
C PRO A 311 -0.22 13.09 26.46
N LYS A 312 0.23 11.96 27.05
CA LYS A 312 -0.61 10.78 27.37
C LYS A 312 -1.28 10.13 26.17
N GLY A 313 -0.77 10.36 24.96
CA GLY A 313 -1.30 9.73 23.74
C GLY A 313 -2.52 10.44 23.14
N LYS A 314 -2.89 11.63 23.62
CA LYS A 314 -4.07 12.34 23.15
C LYS A 314 -3.90 12.77 21.70
N ILE A 315 -4.86 12.38 20.84
CA ILE A 315 -4.85 12.70 19.42
C ILE A 315 -5.42 14.12 19.22
N ASP A 316 -4.77 14.91 18.36
CA ASP A 316 -5.30 16.17 17.84
C ASP A 316 -5.62 16.05 16.36
N PHE A 317 -6.87 15.78 16.04
CA PHE A 317 -7.33 15.67 14.64
C PHE A 317 -7.48 17.03 13.94
N ALA A 318 -7.41 18.14 14.66
CA ALA A 318 -7.51 19.49 14.09
C ALA A 318 -6.14 20.06 13.67
N ASP A 319 -5.05 19.49 14.18
CA ASP A 319 -3.70 19.95 13.89
C ASP A 319 -3.29 19.60 12.44
N LYS A 320 -3.00 20.65 11.67
CA LYS A 320 -2.57 20.58 10.26
C LYS A 320 -1.05 20.83 10.09
N SER A 321 -0.30 20.89 11.17
CA SER A 321 1.13 21.24 11.12
C SER A 321 1.98 20.19 10.41
N VAL A 322 1.54 18.93 10.41
CA VAL A 322 2.24 17.81 9.75
C VAL A 322 1.66 17.54 8.37
N THR A 323 0.33 17.50 8.25
CA THR A 323 -0.37 17.22 6.99
C THR A 323 -1.78 17.80 7.02
N GLU A 324 -2.30 18.11 5.85
CA GLU A 324 -3.70 18.52 5.68
C GLU A 324 -4.64 17.35 5.29
N THR A 325 -4.12 16.12 5.36
CA THR A 325 -4.86 14.92 4.90
C THR A 325 -5.21 13.99 6.05
#